data_60c949e8f9645550efbb22cfda58405e
#
_entry.id   60c949e8f9645550efbb22cfda58405e
#
_cell.length_a   1.000
_cell.length_b   1.000
_cell.length_c   1.000
_cell.angle_alpha   90.00
_cell.angle_beta   90.00
_cell.angle_gamma   90.00
#
_symmetry.space_group_name_H-M   'P 1'
#
loop_
_entity.id
_entity.type
_entity.pdbx_description
1 polymer ?
#
loop_
_entity_poly.entity_id
_entity_poly.type
_entity_poly.pdbx_seq_one_letter_code
_entity_poly.pdbx_strand_id
1 'polypeptide(L)'
;MQGEKAMLRDLLFEKAGLPYVDQLIIYDIDGLVSLAAVTNGLYWEEYSIFEVNSSEELRFIYERNCRQTKERTILIIPSLDIQIPYDIYKQFTIVNLGLDTVFSKLDSPTLRDFRNIDFNYLSVAIKFLSGNRLTAKQTKAFLTTDMFNQDVVDAFSTSATRELMMRLPLCKTYRDWTPVIELLSKLMLLRDKGFSIKNIQDIYSSVNLTFRNWTSERYPSLAVSADINQPVMLHHILDYVRRNSQKPAVIVIDGMSFVDWQLIQESFADAPWSLNVNAVFSFIPTITSIARQSLFSGALPVQN
;
A
#
# COMPACT_ATOMS: atom_id res chain seq x y z
N MET A 1 -1.41 -27.83 2.53
CA MET A 1 -0.33 -26.92 2.97
C MET A 1 -0.94 -25.53 3.11
N GLN A 2 -1.33 -25.13 4.32
CA GLN A 2 -1.72 -23.76 4.63
C GLN A 2 -0.41 -22.94 4.65
N GLY A 3 -0.06 -22.35 3.50
CA GLY A 3 1.07 -21.42 3.41
C GLY A 3 0.75 -20.21 4.26
N GLU A 4 1.70 -19.80 5.09
CA GLU A 4 1.65 -18.61 5.94
C GLU A 4 1.28 -17.37 5.12
N LYS A 5 0.00 -17.04 5.13
CA LYS A 5 -0.52 -15.78 4.62
C LYS A 5 -0.18 -14.72 5.66
N ALA A 6 0.55 -13.67 5.30
CA ALA A 6 1.22 -12.91 6.33
C ALA A 6 1.27 -11.39 6.12
N MET A 7 0.60 -10.80 5.14
CA MET A 7 0.54 -9.35 4.96
C MET A 7 -0.88 -8.83 5.23
N LEU A 8 -1.03 -7.52 5.37
CA LEU A 8 -2.32 -6.87 5.67
C LEU A 8 -3.45 -7.42 4.80
N ARG A 9 -3.23 -7.53 3.51
CA ARG A 9 -4.21 -8.08 2.56
C ARG A 9 -4.67 -9.49 2.91
N ASP A 10 -3.75 -10.37 3.27
CA ASP A 10 -4.07 -11.76 3.64
C ASP A 10 -4.86 -11.80 4.96
N LEU A 11 -4.52 -10.90 5.90
CA LEU A 11 -5.25 -10.74 7.14
C LEU A 11 -6.68 -10.25 6.90
N LEU A 12 -6.85 -9.26 6.01
CA LEU A 12 -8.18 -8.75 5.63
C LEU A 12 -9.00 -9.84 4.92
N PHE A 13 -8.39 -10.61 4.03
CA PHE A 13 -9.02 -11.73 3.34
C PHE A 13 -9.56 -12.77 4.32
N GLU A 14 -8.76 -13.15 5.31
CA GLU A 14 -9.16 -14.08 6.37
C GLU A 14 -10.29 -13.50 7.22
N LYS A 15 -10.16 -12.24 7.66
CA LYS A 15 -11.17 -11.55 8.49
C LYS A 15 -12.49 -11.32 7.74
N ALA A 16 -12.45 -11.15 6.44
CA ALA A 16 -13.62 -11.04 5.58
C ALA A 16 -14.34 -12.39 5.33
N GLY A 17 -13.76 -13.53 5.75
CA GLY A 17 -14.31 -14.85 5.51
C GLY A 17 -14.20 -15.34 4.06
N LEU A 18 -13.28 -14.74 3.29
CA LEU A 18 -13.05 -15.13 1.91
C LEU A 18 -12.19 -16.42 1.82
N PRO A 19 -12.40 -17.31 0.84
CA PRO A 19 -13.30 -17.20 -0.33
C PRO A 19 -14.71 -17.79 -0.13
N TYR A 20 -15.18 -17.96 1.10
CA TYR A 20 -16.41 -18.71 1.39
C TYR A 20 -17.70 -17.89 1.25
N VAL A 21 -17.59 -16.61 0.94
CA VAL A 21 -18.71 -15.67 0.82
C VAL A 21 -18.74 -15.11 -0.60
N ASP A 22 -19.89 -15.21 -1.28
CA ASP A 22 -20.03 -14.75 -2.66
C ASP A 22 -20.46 -13.26 -2.76
N GLN A 23 -21.26 -12.79 -1.80
CA GLN A 23 -21.79 -11.43 -1.77
C GLN A 23 -21.41 -10.77 -0.44
N LEU A 24 -20.51 -9.78 -0.49
CA LEU A 24 -19.91 -9.19 0.70
C LEU A 24 -19.99 -7.66 0.68
N ILE A 25 -20.43 -7.07 1.79
CA ILE A 25 -20.28 -5.65 2.08
C ILE A 25 -19.21 -5.52 3.16
N ILE A 26 -18.20 -4.70 2.88
CA ILE A 26 -17.12 -4.39 3.82
C ILE A 26 -17.27 -2.93 4.26
N TYR A 27 -17.44 -2.70 5.56
CA TYR A 27 -17.21 -1.39 6.15
C TYR A 27 -15.72 -1.19 6.38
N ASP A 28 -15.10 -0.30 5.60
CA ASP A 28 -13.67 0.04 5.63
C ASP A 28 -13.46 1.45 6.21
N ILE A 29 -13.91 1.65 7.44
CA ILE A 29 -13.95 2.97 8.10
C ILE A 29 -12.54 3.56 8.30
N ASP A 30 -11.56 2.70 8.54
CA ASP A 30 -10.17 3.10 8.79
C ASP A 30 -9.31 3.02 7.51
N GLY A 31 -9.89 2.71 6.32
CA GLY A 31 -9.20 2.68 5.03
C GLY A 31 -8.21 1.53 4.85
N LEU A 32 -8.34 0.43 5.60
CA LEU A 32 -7.39 -0.68 5.57
C LEU A 32 -7.42 -1.45 4.24
N VAL A 33 -8.58 -1.53 3.59
CA VAL A 33 -8.74 -2.19 2.29
C VAL A 33 -8.02 -1.40 1.20
N SER A 34 -8.15 -0.08 1.21
CA SER A 34 -7.40 0.82 0.31
C SER A 34 -5.89 0.72 0.55
N LEU A 35 -5.44 0.72 1.82
CA LEU A 35 -4.04 0.57 2.19
C LEU A 35 -3.45 -0.77 1.74
N ALA A 36 -4.24 -1.84 1.76
CA ALA A 36 -3.82 -3.14 1.26
C ALA A 36 -3.76 -3.23 -0.27
N ALA A 37 -4.13 -2.16 -0.99
CA ALA A 37 -4.27 -2.11 -2.44
C ALA A 37 -5.12 -3.26 -3.02
N VAL A 38 -6.15 -3.67 -2.28
CA VAL A 38 -7.04 -4.78 -2.67
C VAL A 38 -7.80 -4.44 -3.94
N THR A 39 -8.15 -3.16 -4.13
CA THR A 39 -8.86 -2.65 -5.30
C THR A 39 -8.06 -2.76 -6.60
N ASN A 40 -6.76 -2.98 -6.54
CA ASN A 40 -5.88 -3.12 -7.72
C ASN A 40 -5.88 -4.54 -8.33
N GLY A 41 -6.83 -5.40 -7.99
CA GLY A 41 -7.15 -6.62 -8.74
C GLY A 41 -6.22 -7.82 -8.55
N LEU A 42 -5.09 -7.68 -7.84
CA LEU A 42 -4.04 -8.71 -7.82
C LEU A 42 -4.38 -9.97 -6.99
N TYR A 43 -5.41 -9.94 -6.14
CA TYR A 43 -5.60 -11.05 -5.20
C TYR A 43 -7.04 -11.41 -4.84
N TRP A 44 -7.99 -10.60 -5.24
CA TRP A 44 -9.41 -10.90 -5.09
C TRP A 44 -10.05 -11.02 -6.48
N GLU A 45 -9.27 -11.59 -7.43
CA GLU A 45 -9.60 -11.71 -8.85
C GLU A 45 -10.93 -12.42 -9.14
N GLU A 46 -11.38 -13.25 -8.19
CA GLU A 46 -12.67 -13.93 -8.29
C GLU A 46 -13.86 -13.02 -7.95
N TYR A 47 -13.61 -11.77 -7.52
CA TYR A 47 -14.64 -10.82 -7.08
C TYR A 47 -14.65 -9.57 -7.94
N SER A 48 -15.85 -9.15 -8.30
CA SER A 48 -16.08 -7.78 -8.78
C SER A 48 -16.14 -6.84 -7.59
N ILE A 49 -15.21 -5.88 -7.49
CA ILE A 49 -15.07 -4.98 -6.34
C ILE A 49 -15.52 -3.58 -6.72
N PHE A 50 -16.40 -3.00 -5.91
CA PHE A 50 -16.91 -1.65 -6.09
C PHE A 50 -16.74 -0.84 -4.81
N GLU A 51 -16.20 0.38 -4.93
CA GLU A 51 -16.23 1.38 -3.87
C GLU A 51 -17.55 2.14 -3.93
N VAL A 52 -18.15 2.37 -2.77
CA VAL A 52 -19.49 2.97 -2.63
C VAL A 52 -19.43 4.16 -1.70
N ASN A 53 -19.70 5.35 -2.21
CA ASN A 53 -19.55 6.60 -1.45
C ASN A 53 -20.90 7.24 -1.05
N SER A 54 -22.02 6.69 -1.53
CA SER A 54 -23.36 7.13 -1.11
C SER A 54 -24.40 6.01 -1.18
N SER A 55 -25.55 6.22 -0.54
CA SER A 55 -26.67 5.27 -0.58
C SER A 55 -27.29 5.15 -1.98
N GLU A 56 -27.27 6.23 -2.76
CA GLU A 56 -27.72 6.24 -4.15
C GLU A 56 -26.78 5.43 -5.05
N GLU A 57 -25.46 5.63 -4.87
CA GLU A 57 -24.44 4.86 -5.59
C GLU A 57 -24.53 3.37 -5.24
N LEU A 58 -24.74 3.02 -3.96
CA LEU A 58 -24.99 1.66 -3.52
C LEU A 58 -26.16 1.02 -4.29
N ARG A 59 -27.29 1.74 -4.35
CA ARG A 59 -28.48 1.27 -5.07
C ARG A 59 -28.19 1.10 -6.57
N PHE A 60 -27.51 2.06 -7.19
CA PHE A 60 -27.17 2.02 -8.62
C PHE A 60 -26.25 0.81 -8.94
N ILE A 61 -25.20 0.59 -8.15
CA ILE A 61 -24.28 -0.53 -8.34
C ILE A 61 -25.01 -1.86 -8.14
N TYR A 62 -25.84 -1.96 -7.10
CA TYR A 62 -26.61 -3.17 -6.81
C TYR A 62 -27.54 -3.53 -7.98
N GLU A 63 -28.36 -2.59 -8.46
CA GLU A 63 -29.32 -2.84 -9.55
C GLU A 63 -28.62 -3.22 -10.86
N ARG A 64 -27.46 -2.62 -11.14
CA ARG A 64 -26.74 -2.83 -12.39
C ARG A 64 -25.87 -4.10 -12.37
N ASN A 65 -25.19 -4.37 -11.26
CA ASN A 65 -24.09 -5.35 -11.22
C ASN A 65 -24.39 -6.57 -10.33
N CYS A 66 -25.29 -6.46 -9.35
CA CYS A 66 -25.46 -7.51 -8.35
C CYS A 66 -26.79 -8.26 -8.45
N ARG A 67 -27.90 -7.54 -8.78
CA ARG A 67 -29.26 -8.08 -8.67
C ARG A 67 -29.54 -9.28 -9.59
N GLN A 68 -28.95 -9.33 -10.76
CA GLN A 68 -29.21 -10.35 -11.78
C GLN A 68 -28.01 -11.25 -12.05
N THR A 69 -26.86 -10.99 -11.42
CA THR A 69 -25.63 -11.76 -11.60
C THR A 69 -25.40 -12.68 -10.42
N LYS A 70 -24.80 -13.85 -10.69
CA LYS A 70 -24.28 -14.76 -9.67
C LYS A 70 -22.77 -14.53 -9.47
N GLU A 71 -22.24 -13.42 -9.96
CA GLU A 71 -20.84 -13.10 -9.81
C GLU A 71 -20.52 -12.75 -8.36
N ARG A 72 -19.36 -13.19 -7.91
CA ARG A 72 -18.86 -12.83 -6.59
C ARG A 72 -18.62 -11.34 -6.52
N THR A 73 -19.22 -10.67 -5.57
CA THR A 73 -19.20 -9.21 -5.48
C THR A 73 -18.83 -8.74 -4.10
N ILE A 74 -17.95 -7.75 -4.06
CA ILE A 74 -17.57 -7.02 -2.84
C ILE A 74 -17.92 -5.53 -3.01
N LEU A 75 -18.69 -5.01 -2.07
CA LEU A 75 -19.00 -3.59 -1.96
C LEU A 75 -18.22 -3.01 -0.77
N ILE A 76 -17.35 -2.04 -1.01
CA ILE A 76 -16.53 -1.38 0.04
C ILE A 76 -17.19 -0.07 0.40
N ILE A 77 -17.54 0.09 1.67
CA ILE A 77 -18.22 1.28 2.21
C ILE A 77 -17.30 1.96 3.23
N PRO A 78 -16.86 3.22 2.97
CA PRO A 78 -15.91 3.92 3.84
C PRO A 78 -16.55 4.58 5.06
N SER A 79 -17.89 4.63 5.17
CA SER A 79 -18.59 5.30 6.26
C SER A 79 -19.80 4.51 6.74
N LEU A 80 -20.04 4.55 8.04
CA LEU A 80 -21.26 3.97 8.66
C LEU A 80 -22.53 4.80 8.37
N ASP A 81 -22.38 6.03 7.88
CA ASP A 81 -23.54 6.89 7.55
C ASP A 81 -24.26 6.45 6.28
N ILE A 82 -23.62 5.61 5.46
CA ILE A 82 -24.22 5.07 4.24
C ILE A 82 -25.23 3.99 4.63
N GLN A 83 -26.52 4.29 4.45
CA GLN A 83 -27.59 3.36 4.79
C GLN A 83 -27.69 2.26 3.74
N ILE A 84 -27.71 1.01 4.20
CA ILE A 84 -27.92 -0.17 3.36
C ILE A 84 -29.41 -0.49 3.34
N PRO A 85 -30.09 -0.42 2.17
CA PRO A 85 -31.47 -0.83 2.05
C PRO A 85 -31.68 -2.31 2.43
N TYR A 86 -32.84 -2.60 3.03
CA TYR A 86 -33.11 -3.93 3.60
C TYR A 86 -33.07 -5.08 2.58
N ASP A 87 -33.45 -4.83 1.35
CA ASP A 87 -33.39 -5.82 0.26
C ASP A 87 -31.96 -6.18 -0.13
N ILE A 88 -31.02 -5.21 -0.06
CA ILE A 88 -29.59 -5.42 -0.24
C ILE A 88 -29.00 -6.12 0.98
N TYR A 89 -29.33 -5.61 2.17
CA TYR A 89 -28.86 -6.19 3.44
C TYR A 89 -29.10 -7.69 3.54
N LYS A 90 -30.24 -8.16 3.05
CA LYS A 90 -30.58 -9.61 3.11
C LYS A 90 -29.73 -10.51 2.20
N GLN A 91 -29.12 -9.95 1.18
CA GLN A 91 -28.39 -10.70 0.16
C GLN A 91 -26.89 -10.72 0.40
N PHE A 92 -26.39 -9.79 1.19
CA PHE A 92 -24.97 -9.63 1.44
C PHE A 92 -24.60 -10.04 2.87
N THR A 93 -23.46 -10.70 3.01
CA THR A 93 -22.78 -10.79 4.30
C THR A 93 -22.13 -9.44 4.59
N ILE A 94 -22.24 -8.94 5.82
CA ILE A 94 -21.69 -7.64 6.20
C ILE A 94 -20.55 -7.87 7.19
N VAL A 95 -19.38 -7.27 6.90
CA VAL A 95 -18.19 -7.37 7.73
C VAL A 95 -17.63 -5.98 7.96
N ASN A 96 -17.20 -5.70 9.20
CA ASN A 96 -16.45 -4.51 9.55
C ASN A 96 -14.96 -4.86 9.60
N LEU A 97 -14.15 -4.21 8.76
CA LEU A 97 -12.69 -4.36 8.72
C LEU A 97 -11.97 -3.14 9.30
N GLY A 98 -12.54 -2.48 10.30
CA GLY A 98 -11.86 -1.42 11.04
C GLY A 98 -10.70 -1.93 11.91
N LEU A 99 -9.87 -1.00 12.40
CA LEU A 99 -8.68 -1.29 13.23
C LEU A 99 -9.00 -2.13 14.47
N ASP A 100 -10.15 -1.94 15.08
CA ASP A 100 -10.60 -2.66 16.27
C ASP A 100 -10.95 -4.13 15.98
N THR A 101 -11.38 -4.44 14.78
CA THR A 101 -11.69 -5.80 14.34
C THR A 101 -10.45 -6.51 13.81
N VAL A 102 -9.69 -5.84 12.96
CA VAL A 102 -8.50 -6.42 12.30
C VAL A 102 -7.37 -6.61 13.30
N PHE A 103 -7.12 -5.60 14.14
CA PHE A 103 -6.06 -5.59 15.16
C PHE A 103 -6.62 -5.68 16.58
N SER A 104 -7.57 -6.57 16.81
CA SER A 104 -8.34 -6.68 18.07
C SER A 104 -7.52 -6.89 19.34
N LYS A 105 -6.27 -7.34 19.23
CA LYS A 105 -5.33 -7.48 20.35
C LYS A 105 -4.68 -6.17 20.79
N LEU A 106 -4.78 -5.11 19.98
CA LEU A 106 -4.21 -3.80 20.29
C LEU A 106 -5.29 -2.84 20.80
N ASP A 107 -4.84 -1.78 21.47
CA ASP A 107 -5.71 -0.69 21.86
C ASP A 107 -5.98 0.22 20.66
N SER A 108 -7.21 0.19 20.13
CA SER A 108 -7.57 0.85 18.87
C SER A 108 -7.43 2.38 18.91
N PRO A 109 -7.77 3.09 20.02
CA PRO A 109 -7.49 4.52 20.10
C PRO A 109 -6.00 4.83 19.96
N THR A 110 -5.14 4.10 20.67
CA THR A 110 -3.69 4.24 20.56
C THR A 110 -3.20 3.93 19.14
N LEU A 111 -3.76 2.90 18.50
CA LEU A 111 -3.37 2.55 17.14
C LEU A 111 -3.75 3.64 16.12
N ARG A 112 -4.87 4.35 16.32
CA ARG A 112 -5.28 5.48 15.47
C ARG A 112 -4.39 6.71 15.60
N ASP A 113 -3.65 6.85 16.72
CA ASP A 113 -2.67 7.92 16.90
C ASP A 113 -1.43 7.71 16.00
N PHE A 114 -1.17 6.46 15.56
CA PHE A 114 -0.08 6.09 14.68
C PHE A 114 -0.54 6.10 13.20
N ARG A 115 -0.65 7.28 12.59
CA ARG A 115 -1.19 7.44 11.23
C ARG A 115 -0.31 6.88 10.11
N ASN A 116 0.98 6.80 10.34
CA ASN A 116 1.97 6.41 9.32
C ASN A 116 2.63 5.07 9.66
N ILE A 117 1.93 4.17 10.34
CA ILE A 117 2.44 2.85 10.67
C ILE A 117 2.45 1.94 9.42
N ASP A 118 3.45 1.08 9.36
CA ASP A 118 3.50 0.02 8.35
C ASP A 118 2.55 -1.13 8.73
N PHE A 119 1.33 -1.09 8.20
CA PHE A 119 0.32 -2.10 8.47
C PHE A 119 0.65 -3.47 7.87
N ASN A 120 1.50 -3.56 6.84
CA ASN A 120 1.98 -4.84 6.33
C ASN A 120 2.90 -5.50 7.35
N TYR A 121 3.84 -4.75 7.93
CA TYR A 121 4.70 -5.24 9.00
C TYR A 121 3.89 -5.57 10.27
N LEU A 122 2.98 -4.68 10.66
CA LEU A 122 2.12 -4.88 11.83
C LEU A 122 1.26 -6.14 11.72
N SER A 123 0.72 -6.46 10.54
CA SER A 123 -0.12 -7.65 10.31
C SER A 123 0.64 -8.96 10.51
N VAL A 124 1.94 -8.94 10.29
CA VAL A 124 2.83 -10.05 10.64
C VAL A 124 3.11 -10.07 12.14
N ALA A 125 3.50 -8.92 12.70
CA ALA A 125 3.92 -8.80 14.10
C ALA A 125 2.83 -9.21 15.10
N ILE A 126 1.57 -8.88 14.81
CA ILE A 126 0.45 -9.21 15.73
C ILE A 126 0.24 -10.73 15.91
N LYS A 127 0.73 -11.56 15.00
CA LYS A 127 0.64 -13.03 15.10
C LYS A 127 1.53 -13.59 16.20
N PHE A 128 2.56 -12.85 16.57
CA PHE A 128 3.48 -13.19 17.67
C PHE A 128 2.97 -12.72 19.03
N LEU A 129 1.89 -11.92 19.07
CA LEU A 129 1.25 -11.57 20.33
C LEU A 129 0.47 -12.75 20.90
N SER A 130 0.87 -13.22 22.09
CA SER A 130 0.16 -14.21 22.88
C SER A 130 -0.64 -13.51 23.99
N GLY A 131 -1.77 -14.10 24.39
CA GLY A 131 -2.55 -13.64 25.52
C GLY A 131 -3.63 -12.61 25.20
N ASN A 132 -3.98 -11.81 26.21
CA ASN A 132 -5.09 -10.86 26.18
C ASN A 132 -4.76 -9.58 25.39
N ARG A 133 -5.79 -8.78 25.12
CA ARG A 133 -5.67 -7.46 24.52
C ARG A 133 -4.72 -6.57 25.32
N LEU A 134 -3.82 -5.88 24.61
CA LEU A 134 -2.86 -4.95 25.20
C LEU A 134 -3.56 -3.67 25.65
N THR A 135 -3.08 -3.09 26.76
CA THR A 135 -3.46 -1.75 27.21
C THR A 135 -2.84 -0.69 26.28
N ALA A 136 -3.29 0.57 26.37
CA ALA A 136 -2.74 1.68 25.60
C ALA A 136 -1.20 1.79 25.72
N LYS A 137 -0.67 1.73 26.96
CA LYS A 137 0.78 1.78 27.21
C LYS A 137 1.52 0.60 26.57
N GLN A 138 0.98 -0.60 26.67
CA GLN A 138 1.57 -1.80 26.06
C GLN A 138 1.49 -1.76 24.54
N THR A 139 0.37 -1.29 23.98
CA THR A 139 0.21 -1.09 22.54
C THR A 139 1.26 -0.12 22.01
N LYS A 140 1.48 1.01 22.69
CA LYS A 140 2.52 1.97 22.29
C LYS A 140 3.91 1.33 22.34
N ALA A 141 4.27 0.61 23.41
CA ALA A 141 5.55 -0.08 23.52
C ALA A 141 5.73 -1.13 22.42
N PHE A 142 4.67 -1.90 22.13
CA PHE A 142 4.67 -2.86 21.04
C PHE A 142 4.95 -2.23 19.68
N LEU A 143 4.23 -1.15 19.34
CA LEU A 143 4.36 -0.46 18.05
C LEU A 143 5.72 0.20 17.85
N THR A 144 6.36 0.65 18.93
CA THR A 144 7.64 1.39 18.84
C THR A 144 8.89 0.52 19.05
N THR A 145 8.76 -0.62 19.72
CA THR A 145 9.92 -1.41 20.15
C THR A 145 9.71 -2.92 19.99
N ASP A 146 8.68 -3.49 20.62
CA ASP A 146 8.61 -4.93 20.85
C ASP A 146 8.37 -5.74 19.56
N MET A 147 7.67 -5.14 18.58
CA MET A 147 7.43 -5.78 17.30
C MET A 147 8.71 -5.90 16.44
N PHE A 148 9.77 -5.14 16.75
CA PHE A 148 11.05 -5.20 16.04
C PHE A 148 11.99 -6.21 16.67
N ASN A 149 11.77 -7.47 16.38
CA ASN A 149 12.62 -8.59 16.81
C ASN A 149 12.86 -9.56 15.63
N GLN A 150 13.86 -10.44 15.76
CA GLN A 150 14.28 -11.31 14.65
C GLN A 150 13.18 -12.26 14.17
N ASP A 151 12.37 -12.81 15.06
CA ASP A 151 11.31 -13.76 14.69
C ASP A 151 10.24 -13.07 13.79
N VAL A 152 9.82 -11.86 14.16
CA VAL A 152 8.90 -11.06 13.35
C VAL A 152 9.54 -10.65 12.03
N VAL A 153 10.83 -10.27 12.06
CA VAL A 153 11.56 -9.90 10.83
C VAL A 153 11.70 -11.10 9.90
N ASP A 154 11.97 -12.29 10.41
CA ASP A 154 12.07 -13.52 9.59
C ASP A 154 10.73 -13.86 8.93
N ALA A 155 9.63 -13.76 9.65
CA ALA A 155 8.29 -13.99 9.12
C ALA A 155 7.90 -12.92 8.09
N PHE A 156 8.18 -11.64 8.38
CA PHE A 156 7.93 -10.55 7.46
C PHE A 156 8.77 -10.68 6.18
N SER A 157 10.07 -10.93 6.31
CA SER A 157 10.97 -11.05 5.15
C SER A 157 10.58 -12.21 4.23
N THR A 158 10.14 -13.33 4.81
CA THR A 158 9.61 -14.47 4.04
C THR A 158 8.37 -14.07 3.24
N SER A 159 7.44 -13.37 3.87
CA SER A 159 6.19 -12.92 3.24
C SER A 159 6.44 -11.83 2.19
N ALA A 160 7.28 -10.85 2.50
CA ALA A 160 7.66 -9.78 1.59
C ALA A 160 8.42 -10.31 0.36
N THR A 161 9.31 -11.29 0.54
CA THR A 161 10.01 -11.94 -0.58
C THR A 161 9.03 -12.65 -1.51
N ARG A 162 8.11 -13.42 -0.94
CA ARG A 162 7.07 -14.09 -1.73
C ARG A 162 6.23 -13.07 -2.52
N GLU A 163 5.80 -12.00 -1.86
CA GLU A 163 5.04 -10.92 -2.49
C GLU A 163 5.81 -10.26 -3.63
N LEU A 164 7.09 -9.95 -3.43
CA LEU A 164 7.96 -9.41 -4.48
C LEU A 164 8.03 -10.35 -5.68
N MET A 165 8.30 -11.63 -5.45
CA MET A 165 8.43 -12.61 -6.54
C MET A 165 7.11 -12.80 -7.32
N MET A 166 5.96 -12.66 -6.66
CA MET A 166 4.65 -12.70 -7.32
C MET A 166 4.36 -11.43 -8.12
N ARG A 167 4.77 -10.25 -7.63
CA ARG A 167 4.53 -8.96 -8.30
C ARG A 167 5.43 -8.73 -9.51
N LEU A 168 6.68 -9.14 -9.46
CA LEU A 168 7.66 -8.85 -10.52
C LEU A 168 7.17 -9.21 -11.94
N PRO A 169 6.60 -10.41 -12.20
CA PRO A 169 6.09 -10.75 -13.53
C PRO A 169 4.87 -9.92 -13.96
N LEU A 170 4.20 -9.28 -13.01
CA LEU A 170 2.98 -8.50 -13.22
C LEU A 170 3.25 -7.01 -13.43
N CYS A 171 4.48 -6.54 -13.22
CA CYS A 171 4.86 -5.14 -13.42
C CYS A 171 4.82 -4.78 -14.91
N LYS A 172 3.71 -4.19 -15.35
CA LYS A 172 3.49 -3.75 -16.74
C LYS A 172 3.55 -2.25 -16.90
N THR A 173 3.12 -1.52 -15.86
CA THR A 173 3.05 -0.05 -15.84
C THR A 173 4.06 0.52 -14.86
N TYR A 174 4.32 1.82 -14.95
CA TYR A 174 5.19 2.52 -14.01
C TYR A 174 4.65 2.52 -12.57
N ARG A 175 3.33 2.44 -12.39
CA ARG A 175 2.68 2.41 -11.05
C ARG A 175 2.98 1.12 -10.29
N ASP A 176 3.18 0.02 -11.01
CA ASP A 176 3.39 -1.30 -10.41
C ASP A 176 4.73 -1.40 -9.66
N TRP A 177 5.66 -0.47 -9.92
CA TRP A 177 6.98 -0.44 -9.28
C TRP A 177 6.99 0.21 -7.91
N THR A 178 6.04 1.10 -7.57
CA THR A 178 5.99 1.73 -6.24
C THR A 178 5.91 0.69 -5.12
N PRO A 179 4.96 -0.26 -5.09
CA PRO A 179 4.91 -1.26 -4.03
C PRO A 179 6.10 -2.23 -4.05
N VAL A 180 6.76 -2.43 -5.19
CA VAL A 180 7.97 -3.25 -5.27
C VAL A 180 9.14 -2.56 -4.57
N ILE A 181 9.37 -1.27 -4.85
CA ILE A 181 10.47 -0.53 -4.22
C ILE A 181 10.21 -0.31 -2.73
N GLU A 182 8.96 -0.11 -2.30
CA GLU A 182 8.59 -0.01 -0.89
C GLU A 182 8.94 -1.27 -0.11
N LEU A 183 8.55 -2.44 -0.61
CA LEU A 183 8.87 -3.72 0.04
C LEU A 183 10.37 -4.01 0.05
N LEU A 184 11.04 -3.81 -1.08
CA LEU A 184 12.49 -4.04 -1.18
C LEU A 184 13.26 -3.11 -0.23
N SER A 185 12.93 -1.82 -0.22
CA SER A 185 13.61 -0.85 0.65
C SER A 185 13.35 -1.13 2.13
N LYS A 186 12.17 -1.64 2.49
CA LYS A 186 11.89 -2.06 3.86
C LYS A 186 12.77 -3.24 4.29
N LEU A 187 12.94 -4.25 3.42
CA LEU A 187 13.86 -5.36 3.70
C LEU A 187 15.31 -4.87 3.86
N MET A 188 15.74 -3.94 3.00
CA MET A 188 17.08 -3.36 3.10
C MET A 188 17.25 -2.53 4.39
N LEU A 189 16.26 -1.74 4.78
CA LEU A 189 16.28 -0.98 6.03
C LEU A 189 16.37 -1.90 7.25
N LEU A 190 15.61 -3.00 7.28
CA LEU A 190 15.70 -3.98 8.38
C LEU A 190 17.09 -4.59 8.47
N ARG A 191 17.70 -4.93 7.32
CA ARG A 191 19.11 -5.37 7.27
C ARG A 191 20.06 -4.31 7.83
N ASP A 192 19.90 -3.06 7.42
CA ASP A 192 20.76 -1.95 7.84
C ASP A 192 20.61 -1.62 9.33
N LYS A 193 19.44 -1.95 9.91
CA LYS A 193 19.22 -1.96 11.37
C LYS A 193 19.84 -3.16 12.11
N GLY A 194 20.52 -4.05 11.40
CA GLY A 194 21.24 -5.17 11.97
C GLY A 194 20.47 -6.49 12.02
N PHE A 195 19.25 -6.56 11.46
CA PHE A 195 18.52 -7.82 11.36
C PHE A 195 19.06 -8.70 10.23
N SER A 196 19.05 -10.00 10.44
CA SER A 196 19.41 -10.97 9.41
C SER A 196 18.27 -11.14 8.42
N ILE A 197 18.52 -10.88 7.13
CA ILE A 197 17.55 -11.12 6.05
C ILE A 197 18.13 -12.17 5.11
N LYS A 198 17.49 -13.33 5.03
CA LYS A 198 17.93 -14.43 4.18
C LYS A 198 17.86 -14.03 2.70
N ASN A 199 18.90 -14.36 1.94
CA ASN A 199 18.95 -14.18 0.48
C ASN A 199 18.67 -12.75 -0.02
N ILE A 200 18.91 -11.72 0.80
CA ILE A 200 18.62 -10.33 0.44
C ILE A 200 19.31 -9.91 -0.87
N GLN A 201 20.52 -10.40 -1.13
CA GLN A 201 21.27 -10.08 -2.33
C GLN A 201 20.64 -10.69 -3.59
N ASP A 202 20.11 -11.91 -3.49
CA ASP A 202 19.42 -12.59 -4.60
C ASP A 202 18.08 -11.91 -4.90
N ILE A 203 17.37 -11.51 -3.84
CA ILE A 203 16.12 -10.74 -3.96
C ILE A 203 16.40 -9.41 -4.69
N TYR A 204 17.39 -8.66 -4.24
CA TYR A 204 17.81 -7.40 -4.86
C TYR A 204 18.17 -7.59 -6.35
N SER A 205 18.98 -8.61 -6.63
CA SER A 205 19.42 -8.92 -8.00
C SER A 205 18.25 -9.27 -8.92
N SER A 206 17.27 -10.03 -8.44
CA SER A 206 16.07 -10.40 -9.18
C SER A 206 15.18 -9.19 -9.50
N VAL A 207 14.95 -8.33 -8.50
CA VAL A 207 14.18 -7.07 -8.68
C VAL A 207 14.90 -6.17 -9.69
N ASN A 208 16.20 -5.96 -9.50
CA ASN A 208 17.00 -5.08 -10.36
C ASN A 208 17.06 -5.57 -11.82
N LEU A 209 17.20 -6.88 -12.03
CA LEU A 209 17.18 -7.46 -13.39
C LEU A 209 15.83 -7.23 -14.08
N THR A 210 14.74 -7.50 -13.39
CA THR A 210 13.38 -7.31 -13.92
C THR A 210 13.12 -5.84 -14.22
N PHE A 211 13.49 -4.94 -13.29
CA PHE A 211 13.37 -3.49 -13.48
C PHE A 211 14.18 -2.99 -14.67
N ARG A 212 15.43 -3.44 -14.81
CA ARG A 212 16.29 -3.08 -15.95
C ARG A 212 15.66 -3.48 -17.29
N ASN A 213 15.13 -4.69 -17.37
CA ASN A 213 14.50 -5.17 -18.61
C ASN A 213 13.25 -4.35 -18.93
N TRP A 214 12.38 -4.14 -17.95
CA TRP A 214 11.18 -3.30 -18.09
C TRP A 214 11.55 -1.87 -18.51
N THR A 215 12.54 -1.25 -17.86
CA THR A 215 13.00 0.11 -18.17
C THR A 215 13.54 0.19 -19.61
N SER A 216 14.31 -0.79 -20.05
CA SER A 216 14.85 -0.82 -21.43
C SER A 216 13.76 -0.78 -22.49
N GLU A 217 12.61 -1.38 -22.20
CA GLU A 217 11.47 -1.43 -23.14
C GLU A 217 10.56 -0.20 -23.03
N ARG A 218 10.34 0.33 -21.83
CA ARG A 218 9.28 1.30 -21.53
C ARG A 218 9.78 2.73 -21.35
N TYR A 219 11.05 2.92 -21.02
CA TYR A 219 11.61 4.23 -20.71
C TYR A 219 11.35 5.31 -21.78
N PRO A 220 11.48 5.05 -23.08
CA PRO A 220 11.23 6.06 -24.09
C PRO A 220 9.81 6.63 -24.07
N SER A 221 8.82 5.83 -23.65
CA SER A 221 7.42 6.27 -23.56
C SER A 221 7.08 7.03 -22.29
N LEU A 222 7.89 6.93 -21.23
CA LEU A 222 7.59 7.56 -19.93
C LEU A 222 7.62 9.09 -20.01
N ALA A 223 8.53 9.66 -20.81
CA ALA A 223 8.68 11.11 -20.94
C ALA A 223 7.47 11.82 -21.55
N VAL A 224 6.70 11.10 -22.38
CA VAL A 224 5.48 11.59 -23.02
C VAL A 224 4.20 11.05 -22.37
N SER A 225 4.33 10.21 -21.35
CA SER A 225 3.19 9.67 -20.62
C SER A 225 2.57 10.78 -19.74
N ALA A 226 1.28 11.02 -19.93
CA ALA A 226 0.51 11.95 -19.09
C ALA A 226 -0.37 11.16 -18.14
N ASP A 227 -0.30 11.49 -16.84
CA ASP A 227 -1.21 10.97 -15.84
C ASP A 227 -1.71 12.14 -14.98
N ILE A 228 -3.03 12.25 -14.86
CA ILE A 228 -3.67 13.32 -14.08
C ILE A 228 -3.52 13.06 -12.57
N ASN A 229 -3.47 11.78 -12.18
CA ASN A 229 -3.52 11.38 -10.78
C ASN A 229 -2.15 11.36 -10.10
N GLN A 230 -1.06 11.23 -10.88
CA GLN A 230 0.29 11.27 -10.32
C GLN A 230 1.34 11.63 -11.39
N PRO A 231 2.47 12.25 -11.01
CA PRO A 231 3.56 12.50 -11.94
C PRO A 231 4.26 11.18 -12.32
N VAL A 232 4.65 11.06 -13.59
CA VAL A 232 5.37 9.89 -14.10
C VAL A 232 6.88 10.11 -14.05
N MET A 233 7.32 11.30 -14.44
CA MET A 233 8.74 11.69 -14.43
C MET A 233 8.96 12.99 -13.68
N LEU A 234 10.21 13.30 -13.35
CA LEU A 234 10.60 14.46 -12.55
C LEU A 234 10.02 15.79 -13.09
N HIS A 235 9.99 16.01 -14.39
CA HIS A 235 9.48 17.25 -14.98
C HIS A 235 7.96 17.42 -14.82
N HIS A 236 7.22 16.38 -14.46
CA HIS A 236 5.78 16.46 -14.19
C HIS A 236 5.47 16.92 -12.75
N ILE A 237 6.45 16.86 -11.82
CA ILE A 237 6.19 17.02 -10.38
C ILE A 237 5.63 18.41 -10.05
N LEU A 238 6.31 19.49 -10.47
CA LEU A 238 5.90 20.83 -10.07
C LEU A 238 4.53 21.23 -10.64
N ASP A 239 4.22 20.78 -11.85
CA ASP A 239 2.92 21.04 -12.46
C ASP A 239 1.80 20.25 -11.74
N TYR A 240 2.08 19.01 -11.37
CA TYR A 240 1.16 18.20 -10.55
C TYR A 240 0.92 18.85 -9.17
N VAL A 241 1.97 19.25 -8.47
CA VAL A 241 1.87 19.89 -7.15
C VAL A 241 1.07 21.19 -7.23
N ARG A 242 1.31 22.03 -8.26
CA ARG A 242 0.59 23.28 -8.48
C ARG A 242 -0.91 23.07 -8.73
N ARG A 243 -1.29 22.00 -9.45
CA ARG A 243 -2.71 21.69 -9.73
C ARG A 243 -3.44 21.15 -8.52
N ASN A 244 -2.74 20.41 -7.65
CA ASN A 244 -3.36 19.68 -6.54
C ASN A 244 -3.20 20.36 -5.17
N SER A 245 -2.55 21.51 -5.08
CA SER A 245 -2.33 22.23 -3.82
C SER A 245 -2.45 23.74 -3.99
N GLN A 246 -3.11 24.39 -3.04
CA GLN A 246 -3.26 25.85 -3.02
C GLN A 246 -2.01 26.56 -2.51
N LYS A 247 -1.28 25.97 -1.57
CA LYS A 247 -0.08 26.54 -0.93
C LYS A 247 0.98 25.45 -0.78
N PRO A 248 1.58 24.98 -1.89
CA PRO A 248 2.58 23.94 -1.82
C PRO A 248 3.92 24.46 -1.27
N ALA A 249 4.57 23.64 -0.44
CA ALA A 249 5.99 23.76 -0.15
C ALA A 249 6.70 22.55 -0.75
N VAL A 250 7.74 22.78 -1.53
CA VAL A 250 8.52 21.70 -2.17
C VAL A 250 9.89 21.65 -1.52
N ILE A 251 10.19 20.50 -0.88
CA ILE A 251 11.50 20.22 -0.28
C ILE A 251 12.19 19.18 -1.16
N VAL A 252 13.36 19.52 -1.69
CA VAL A 252 14.16 18.62 -2.53
C VAL A 252 15.35 18.13 -1.73
N ILE A 253 15.46 16.82 -1.56
CA ILE A 253 16.61 16.16 -0.93
C ILE A 253 17.32 15.36 -2.01
N ASP A 254 18.48 15.86 -2.43
CA ASP A 254 19.27 15.26 -3.49
C ASP A 254 20.07 14.05 -2.99
N GLY A 255 20.15 13.00 -3.81
CA GLY A 255 20.88 11.77 -3.48
C GLY A 255 20.25 10.88 -2.42
N MET A 256 19.05 11.19 -1.93
CA MET A 256 18.35 10.37 -0.96
C MET A 256 17.87 9.06 -1.60
N SER A 257 18.24 7.92 -1.00
CA SER A 257 17.72 6.62 -1.42
C SER A 257 16.30 6.38 -0.87
N PHE A 258 15.60 5.40 -1.43
CA PHE A 258 14.29 4.99 -0.90
C PHE A 258 14.41 4.33 0.48
N VAL A 259 15.56 3.76 0.82
CA VAL A 259 15.87 3.22 2.15
C VAL A 259 15.97 4.36 3.17
N ASP A 260 16.66 5.45 2.82
CA ASP A 260 16.73 6.65 3.67
C ASP A 260 15.35 7.26 3.88
N TRP A 261 14.52 7.28 2.83
CA TRP A 261 13.14 7.73 2.94
C TRP A 261 12.33 6.88 3.91
N GLN A 262 12.45 5.55 3.87
CA GLN A 262 11.79 4.65 4.82
C GLN A 262 12.19 4.94 6.28
N LEU A 263 13.48 5.25 6.51
CA LEU A 263 13.97 5.64 7.84
C LEU A 263 13.34 6.97 8.30
N ILE A 264 13.25 7.95 7.40
CA ILE A 264 12.60 9.23 7.67
C ILE A 264 11.12 9.04 7.99
N GLN A 265 10.41 8.19 7.24
CA GLN A 265 9.00 7.90 7.48
C GLN A 265 8.72 7.37 8.88
N GLU A 266 9.61 6.56 9.44
CA GLU A 266 9.46 6.04 10.80
C GLU A 266 9.43 7.16 11.86
N SER A 267 10.15 8.26 11.63
CA SER A 267 10.12 9.44 12.53
C SER A 267 8.81 10.22 12.47
N PHE A 268 7.96 9.92 11.50
CA PHE A 268 6.65 10.56 11.30
C PHE A 268 5.48 9.67 11.70
N ALA A 269 5.72 8.53 12.35
CA ALA A 269 4.68 7.56 12.69
C ALA A 269 3.53 8.16 13.51
N ASP A 270 3.83 9.09 14.42
CA ASP A 270 2.87 9.80 15.27
C ASP A 270 2.60 11.26 14.82
N ALA A 271 3.01 11.64 13.61
CA ALA A 271 2.77 12.97 13.10
C ALA A 271 1.27 13.23 12.89
N PRO A 272 0.80 14.48 13.09
CA PRO A 272 -0.63 14.81 12.98
C PRO A 272 -1.16 14.86 11.53
N TRP A 273 -0.30 14.63 10.56
CA TRP A 273 -0.57 14.58 9.12
C TRP A 273 -0.25 13.20 8.56
N SER A 274 -0.81 12.86 7.41
CA SER A 274 -0.57 11.61 6.71
C SER A 274 0.40 11.78 5.55
N LEU A 275 1.15 10.72 5.26
CA LEU A 275 2.04 10.61 4.12
C LEU A 275 1.34 9.90 2.97
N ASN A 276 1.53 10.42 1.76
CA ASN A 276 1.23 9.71 0.52
C ASN A 276 2.52 9.61 -0.29
N VAL A 277 2.95 8.40 -0.60
CA VAL A 277 4.22 8.12 -1.26
C VAL A 277 3.97 7.65 -2.69
N ASN A 278 4.61 8.32 -3.64
CA ASN A 278 4.59 7.93 -5.05
C ASN A 278 6.01 7.94 -5.60
N ALA A 279 6.33 6.97 -6.44
CA ALA A 279 7.60 6.93 -7.16
C ALA A 279 7.46 7.60 -8.53
N VAL A 280 8.47 8.38 -8.92
CA VAL A 280 8.60 8.97 -10.24
C VAL A 280 9.94 8.60 -10.85
N PHE A 281 10.02 8.58 -12.17
CA PHE A 281 11.25 8.26 -12.89
C PHE A 281 12.11 9.50 -13.11
N SER A 282 13.41 9.33 -12.93
CA SER A 282 14.41 10.34 -13.33
C SER A 282 14.86 10.12 -14.77
N PHE A 283 15.48 11.15 -15.38
CA PHE A 283 16.16 10.98 -16.65
C PHE A 283 17.43 10.14 -16.50
N ILE A 284 17.69 9.30 -17.48
CA ILE A 284 18.92 8.50 -17.56
C ILE A 284 19.88 9.19 -18.54
N PRO A 285 21.13 9.45 -18.13
CA PRO A 285 21.74 9.13 -16.83
C PRO A 285 21.20 10.01 -15.70
N THR A 286 21.12 9.43 -14.48
CA THR A 286 20.58 10.09 -13.28
C THR A 286 21.60 11.08 -12.69
N ILE A 287 21.93 12.13 -13.46
CA ILE A 287 22.88 13.17 -13.06
C ILE A 287 22.12 14.30 -12.39
N THR A 288 22.63 14.81 -11.25
CA THR A 288 22.00 15.86 -10.45
C THR A 288 21.64 17.11 -11.28
N SER A 289 22.51 17.57 -12.16
CA SER A 289 22.25 18.75 -13.01
C SER A 289 21.07 18.52 -13.95
N ILE A 290 20.98 17.36 -14.58
CA ILE A 290 19.87 16.96 -15.47
C ILE A 290 18.57 16.82 -14.67
N ALA A 291 18.62 16.16 -13.53
CA ALA A 291 17.45 15.96 -12.67
C ALA A 291 16.90 17.30 -12.16
N ARG A 292 17.76 18.21 -11.70
CA ARG A 292 17.36 19.55 -11.26
C ARG A 292 16.80 20.39 -12.41
N GLN A 293 17.46 20.39 -13.56
CA GLN A 293 16.96 21.11 -14.74
C GLN A 293 15.54 20.64 -15.08
N SER A 294 15.31 19.35 -15.18
CA SER A 294 13.99 18.77 -15.49
C SER A 294 12.95 19.11 -14.45
N LEU A 295 13.28 18.97 -13.16
CA LEU A 295 12.36 19.25 -12.06
C LEU A 295 11.91 20.71 -12.07
N PHE A 296 12.84 21.66 -12.19
CA PHE A 296 12.53 23.09 -12.05
C PHE A 296 12.02 23.73 -13.33
N SER A 297 12.41 23.23 -14.50
CA SER A 297 11.89 23.76 -15.78
C SER A 297 10.49 23.21 -16.11
N GLY A 298 10.11 22.05 -15.53
CA GLY A 298 8.90 21.35 -15.94
C GLY A 298 8.96 20.82 -17.39
N ALA A 299 10.17 20.68 -17.95
CA ALA A 299 10.40 20.30 -19.34
C ALA A 299 11.44 19.19 -19.46
N LEU A 300 11.54 18.60 -20.63
CA LEU A 300 12.61 17.67 -20.98
C LEU A 300 13.97 18.39 -20.85
N PRO A 301 15.02 17.73 -20.34
CA PRO A 301 16.35 18.33 -20.26
C PRO A 301 16.85 18.65 -21.67
N VAL A 302 17.34 19.85 -21.85
CA VAL A 302 17.95 20.27 -23.12
C VAL A 302 19.37 19.71 -23.15
N GLN A 303 19.70 18.96 -24.20
CA GLN A 303 21.09 18.60 -24.49
C GLN A 303 21.82 19.85 -24.95
N ASN A 304 22.71 20.37 -24.10
CA ASN A 304 23.69 21.41 -24.49
C ASN A 304 24.96 20.77 -25.01
#